data_85ce0425c813dc904de366a52544d6da
#
_entry.id   85ce0425c813dc904de366a52544d6da
#
_cell.length_a   1.000
_cell.length_b   1.000
_cell.length_c   1.000
_cell.angle_alpha   90.00
_cell.angle_beta   90.00
_cell.angle_gamma   90.00
#
_symmetry.space_group_name_H-M   'P 1'
#
loop_
_entity.id
_entity.type
_entity.pdbx_description
1 polymer ?
#
loop_
_entity_poly.entity_id
_entity_poly.type
_entity_poly.pdbx_seq_one_letter_code
_entity_poly.pdbx_strand_id
1 'polypeptide(L)'
;MTAVPGMAEQGAGAPGGGAAAAGDEAIRDRVRTYYGATLSSSADLRTSACCDATAVPAALRPLLTRIHPQVLERYYGCGLVAPEQLQGLRVLDLGCGAGRDVYLLAQLVGAGGEVVGVDMTEAQLAVAETWRGWHAEQFGFANVRFLRGEIEQLHALDLEPGSFDLVVSNCVVNLSTDKAAVLAGVRRLLRPGGELYFSDVYCDRRVPEPLRHDPVLYGECLSGALYWNDFLRLARRSGFADPRLVSDRPLAVTDPELAARTGALRFFSATYRLFNIEALEDACEDHGQAVAYRGTVPGAAEALVFDKHHCFDTGRITPVCGNTWLMLRESRLAGHFDFHGDFSRHFGLFPGCGGSLPFSPAAGPAAGPAAAGSGCC
;
A
#
# COMPACT_ATOMS: atom_id res chain seq x y z
N MET A 1 34.06 -58.12 18.50
CA MET A 1 32.61 -58.32 18.56
C MET A 1 32.14 -57.87 19.94
N THR A 2 31.67 -56.69 20.07
CA THR A 2 30.89 -56.19 21.23
C THR A 2 29.94 -55.11 20.70
N ALA A 3 28.67 -55.39 20.78
CA ALA A 3 27.57 -54.54 20.33
C ALA A 3 27.33 -53.39 21.31
N VAL A 4 27.06 -52.18 20.77
CA VAL A 4 26.61 -51.00 21.52
C VAL A 4 25.08 -50.92 21.36
N PRO A 5 24.30 -50.67 22.43
CA PRO A 5 22.85 -50.61 22.34
C PRO A 5 22.40 -49.24 21.82
N GLY A 6 21.32 -49.26 21.03
CA GLY A 6 20.70 -48.08 20.41
C GLY A 6 20.09 -47.11 21.43
N MET A 7 20.31 -45.82 21.15
CA MET A 7 19.57 -44.73 21.81
C MET A 7 18.27 -44.47 21.00
N ALA A 8 17.16 -44.60 21.72
CA ALA A 8 15.85 -44.24 21.25
C ALA A 8 15.75 -42.71 21.11
N GLU A 9 15.45 -42.21 19.92
CA GLU A 9 15.06 -40.82 19.69
C GLU A 9 13.67 -40.59 20.29
N GLN A 10 13.61 -39.80 21.36
CA GLN A 10 12.39 -39.21 21.85
C GLN A 10 12.02 -38.01 20.95
N GLY A 11 11.01 -38.17 20.14
CA GLY A 11 10.38 -37.11 19.36
C GLY A 11 9.84 -36.01 20.30
N ALA A 12 10.48 -34.85 20.30
CA ALA A 12 9.92 -33.65 20.91
C ALA A 12 8.81 -33.11 20.00
N GLY A 13 7.55 -33.36 20.39
CA GLY A 13 6.39 -32.68 19.82
C GLY A 13 6.48 -31.18 20.09
N ALA A 14 6.37 -30.38 19.06
CA ALA A 14 6.30 -28.93 19.14
C ALA A 14 4.94 -28.49 19.71
N PRO A 15 4.84 -27.88 20.90
CA PRO A 15 3.63 -27.20 21.35
C PRO A 15 3.76 -25.71 21.04
N GLY A 16 3.07 -25.20 20.04
CA GLY A 16 3.15 -23.77 19.72
C GLY A 16 2.02 -23.18 18.88
N GLY A 17 1.29 -23.98 18.12
CA GLY A 17 0.29 -23.45 17.18
C GLY A 17 -0.98 -22.86 17.83
N GLY A 18 -1.45 -23.41 18.93
CA GLY A 18 -2.72 -22.99 19.51
C GLY A 18 -2.68 -21.68 20.31
N ALA A 19 -1.57 -21.40 21.00
CA ALA A 19 -1.43 -20.17 21.80
C ALA A 19 -1.20 -18.93 20.94
N ALA A 20 -0.44 -19.06 19.84
CA ALA A 20 -0.23 -17.99 18.87
C ALA A 20 -1.55 -17.63 18.16
N ALA A 21 -2.30 -18.61 17.67
CA ALA A 21 -3.58 -18.41 17.02
C ALA A 21 -4.62 -17.72 17.92
N ALA A 22 -4.66 -18.09 19.22
CA ALA A 22 -5.53 -17.44 20.21
C ALA A 22 -5.11 -15.98 20.48
N GLY A 23 -3.80 -15.67 20.43
CA GLY A 23 -3.27 -14.32 20.57
C GLY A 23 -3.67 -13.45 19.37
N ASP A 24 -3.57 -13.98 18.17
CA ASP A 24 -3.93 -13.28 16.93
C ASP A 24 -5.43 -12.96 16.86
N GLU A 25 -6.29 -13.91 17.26
CA GLU A 25 -7.73 -13.69 17.33
C GLU A 25 -8.10 -12.58 18.31
N ALA A 26 -7.45 -12.57 19.51
CA ALA A 26 -7.66 -11.52 20.49
C ALA A 26 -7.22 -10.13 20.00
N ILE A 27 -6.21 -10.06 19.14
CA ILE A 27 -5.79 -8.81 18.50
C ILE A 27 -6.84 -8.37 17.48
N ARG A 28 -7.30 -9.26 16.60
CA ARG A 28 -8.35 -8.97 15.62
C ARG A 28 -9.65 -8.49 16.27
N ASP A 29 -10.07 -9.14 17.36
CA ASP A 29 -11.25 -8.72 18.11
C ASP A 29 -11.11 -7.33 18.73
N ARG A 30 -9.92 -6.99 19.21
CA ARG A 30 -9.62 -5.63 19.69
C ARG A 30 -9.70 -4.59 18.59
N VAL A 31 -9.12 -4.87 17.43
CA VAL A 31 -9.23 -3.99 16.25
C VAL A 31 -10.69 -3.82 15.83
N ARG A 32 -11.42 -4.92 15.73
CA ARG A 32 -12.86 -4.92 15.38
C ARG A 32 -13.68 -4.08 16.37
N THR A 33 -13.40 -4.19 17.67
CA THR A 33 -14.05 -3.41 18.72
C THR A 33 -13.66 -1.94 18.66
N TYR A 34 -12.38 -1.63 18.44
CA TYR A 34 -11.88 -0.26 18.36
C TYR A 34 -12.56 0.51 17.22
N TYR A 35 -12.53 0.00 15.99
CA TYR A 35 -13.12 0.64 14.82
C TYR A 35 -14.65 0.47 14.71
N GLY A 36 -15.23 -0.55 15.33
CA GLY A 36 -16.66 -0.83 15.25
C GLY A 36 -17.49 -0.21 16.36
N ALA A 37 -16.92 -0.01 17.56
CA ALA A 37 -17.67 0.40 18.75
C ALA A 37 -17.03 1.56 19.52
N THR A 38 -15.69 1.72 19.51
CA THR A 38 -14.99 2.75 20.29
C THR A 38 -14.90 4.07 19.53
N LEU A 39 -14.55 4.04 18.24
CA LEU A 39 -14.50 5.25 17.41
C LEU A 39 -15.89 5.57 16.83
N SER A 40 -16.34 6.79 17.02
CA SER A 40 -17.56 7.33 16.42
C SER A 40 -17.25 8.12 15.14
N SER A 41 -16.11 8.80 15.12
CA SER A 41 -15.65 9.62 14.02
C SER A 41 -14.11 9.68 13.96
N SER A 42 -13.57 10.21 12.88
CA SER A 42 -12.13 10.47 12.74
C SER A 42 -11.56 11.46 13.77
N ALA A 43 -12.40 12.28 14.40
CA ALA A 43 -11.99 13.22 15.45
C ALA A 43 -11.59 12.52 16.77
N ASP A 44 -11.96 11.25 16.93
CA ASP A 44 -11.65 10.48 18.15
C ASP A 44 -10.23 9.89 18.14
N LEU A 45 -9.49 10.00 17.02
CA LEU A 45 -8.12 9.53 16.89
C LEU A 45 -7.14 10.39 17.68
N ARG A 46 -6.13 9.75 18.29
CA ARG A 46 -5.15 10.39 19.18
C ARG A 46 -3.83 10.75 18.51
N THR A 47 -3.67 10.42 17.25
CA THR A 47 -2.45 10.74 16.49
C THR A 47 -2.77 11.47 15.19
N SER A 48 -1.78 12.19 14.63
CA SER A 48 -1.88 12.75 13.29
C SER A 48 -1.62 11.72 12.18
N ALA A 49 -1.59 10.42 12.52
CA ALA A 49 -1.36 9.34 11.57
C ALA A 49 -2.47 9.27 10.53
N CYS A 50 -3.71 9.46 10.98
CA CYS A 50 -4.90 9.45 10.15
C CYS A 50 -5.41 10.87 9.92
N CYS A 51 -5.99 11.12 8.74
CA CYS A 51 -6.81 12.30 8.45
C CYS A 51 -6.08 13.62 8.17
N ASP A 52 -5.06 13.62 7.32
CA ASP A 52 -4.60 14.87 6.73
C ASP A 52 -5.48 15.25 5.50
N ALA A 53 -6.59 15.96 5.77
CA ALA A 53 -7.48 16.45 4.71
C ALA A 53 -6.77 17.45 3.76
N THR A 54 -5.63 18.04 4.17
CA THR A 54 -4.86 18.97 3.35
C THR A 54 -4.04 18.24 2.28
N ALA A 55 -3.77 16.94 2.46
CA ALA A 55 -3.01 16.13 1.53
C ALA A 55 -3.82 15.70 0.27
N VAL A 56 -5.14 15.97 0.23
CA VAL A 56 -5.95 15.60 -0.94
C VAL A 56 -5.67 16.56 -2.10
N PRO A 57 -5.20 16.07 -3.27
CA PRO A 57 -4.98 16.88 -4.46
C PRO A 57 -6.22 17.67 -4.86
N ALA A 58 -6.02 18.90 -5.33
CA ALA A 58 -7.13 19.79 -5.69
C ALA A 58 -8.08 19.16 -6.71
N ALA A 59 -7.57 18.37 -7.63
CA ALA A 59 -8.36 17.67 -8.65
C ALA A 59 -9.34 16.61 -8.07
N LEU A 60 -9.05 16.04 -6.89
CA LEU A 60 -9.88 15.00 -6.28
C LEU A 60 -10.88 15.56 -5.25
N ARG A 61 -10.70 16.79 -4.78
CA ARG A 61 -11.62 17.42 -3.81
C ARG A 61 -13.08 17.46 -4.28
N PRO A 62 -13.39 17.79 -5.55
CA PRO A 62 -14.77 17.76 -6.04
C PRO A 62 -15.41 16.38 -5.98
N LEU A 63 -14.62 15.30 -6.13
CA LEU A 63 -15.13 13.93 -6.04
C LEU A 63 -15.51 13.56 -4.61
N LEU A 64 -14.78 14.05 -3.61
CA LEU A 64 -15.12 13.86 -2.20
C LEU A 64 -16.44 14.54 -1.83
N THR A 65 -16.79 15.68 -2.43
CA THR A 65 -18.08 16.36 -2.14
C THR A 65 -19.30 15.56 -2.63
N ARG A 66 -19.10 14.56 -3.47
CA ARG A 66 -20.13 13.63 -3.96
C ARG A 66 -20.23 12.35 -3.13
N ILE A 67 -19.51 12.26 -2.02
CA ILE A 67 -19.57 11.14 -1.07
C ILE A 67 -20.46 11.56 0.10
N HIS A 68 -21.32 10.65 0.56
CA HIS A 68 -22.28 10.91 1.63
C HIS A 68 -21.55 11.28 2.94
N PRO A 69 -22.01 12.32 3.68
CA PRO A 69 -21.35 12.79 4.90
C PRO A 69 -21.10 11.69 5.94
N GLN A 70 -22.04 10.79 6.18
CA GLN A 70 -21.87 9.68 7.14
C GLN A 70 -20.75 8.71 6.76
N VAL A 71 -20.41 8.60 5.47
CA VAL A 71 -19.25 7.83 5.00
C VAL A 71 -17.97 8.61 5.25
N LEU A 72 -17.96 9.92 4.98
CA LEU A 72 -16.81 10.80 5.19
C LEU A 72 -16.40 10.92 6.67
N GLU A 73 -17.39 10.98 7.58
CA GLU A 73 -17.16 11.08 9.02
C GLU A 73 -16.42 9.87 9.62
N ARG A 74 -16.50 8.70 8.96
CA ARG A 74 -15.89 7.45 9.42
C ARG A 74 -14.67 7.07 8.60
N TYR A 75 -13.82 8.02 8.32
CA TYR A 75 -12.57 7.80 7.62
C TYR A 75 -11.37 7.80 8.57
N TYR A 76 -10.55 6.75 8.49
CA TYR A 76 -9.40 6.53 9.38
C TYR A 76 -8.08 6.28 8.63
N GLY A 77 -8.02 6.62 7.33
CA GLY A 77 -6.84 6.41 6.50
C GLY A 77 -5.74 7.45 6.72
N CYS A 78 -4.49 7.07 6.48
CA CYS A 78 -3.30 7.92 6.68
C CYS A 78 -2.77 8.57 5.39
N GLY A 79 -3.37 8.27 4.24
CA GLY A 79 -2.95 8.79 2.95
C GLY A 79 -4.08 8.82 1.92
N LEU A 80 -3.72 9.06 0.67
CA LEU A 80 -4.61 8.93 -0.47
C LEU A 80 -4.11 7.77 -1.35
N VAL A 81 -4.98 6.80 -1.59
CA VAL A 81 -4.64 5.58 -2.35
C VAL A 81 -5.32 5.59 -3.74
N ALA A 82 -5.20 6.71 -4.43
CA ALA A 82 -5.73 6.90 -5.79
C ALA A 82 -4.58 7.19 -6.77
N PRO A 83 -3.88 6.16 -7.28
CA PRO A 83 -2.83 6.34 -8.28
C PRO A 83 -3.41 6.75 -9.64
N GLU A 84 -2.54 6.97 -10.60
CA GLU A 84 -2.87 7.44 -11.94
C GLU A 84 -3.61 6.36 -12.77
N GLN A 85 -4.34 6.79 -13.81
CA GLN A 85 -4.96 5.93 -14.84
C GLN A 85 -5.86 4.83 -14.30
N LEU A 86 -6.95 5.24 -13.64
CA LEU A 86 -7.91 4.32 -13.02
C LEU A 86 -9.09 3.98 -13.92
N GLN A 87 -9.31 4.71 -15.03
CA GLN A 87 -10.46 4.53 -15.91
C GLN A 87 -10.62 3.08 -16.38
N GLY A 88 -11.77 2.49 -16.12
CA GLY A 88 -12.12 1.13 -16.54
C GLY A 88 -11.48 0.01 -15.73
N LEU A 89 -10.72 0.30 -14.69
CA LEU A 89 -10.04 -0.72 -13.89
C LEU A 89 -10.99 -1.47 -12.96
N ARG A 90 -10.61 -2.70 -12.63
CA ARG A 90 -11.16 -3.48 -11.52
C ARG A 90 -10.24 -3.35 -10.31
N VAL A 91 -10.75 -2.72 -9.26
CA VAL A 91 -9.99 -2.32 -8.05
C VAL A 91 -10.50 -3.07 -6.82
N LEU A 92 -9.59 -3.53 -5.97
CA LEU A 92 -9.89 -4.07 -4.64
C LEU A 92 -9.34 -3.13 -3.57
N ASP A 93 -10.20 -2.73 -2.62
CA ASP A 93 -9.81 -1.94 -1.44
C ASP A 93 -9.81 -2.83 -0.19
N LEU A 94 -8.65 -2.97 0.43
CA LEU A 94 -8.45 -3.79 1.63
C LEU A 94 -8.62 -2.96 2.89
N GLY A 95 -9.56 -3.36 3.75
CA GLY A 95 -9.93 -2.62 4.95
C GLY A 95 -10.66 -1.34 4.60
N CYS A 96 -11.68 -1.45 3.75
CA CYS A 96 -12.38 -0.32 3.16
C CYS A 96 -13.21 0.51 4.16
N GLY A 97 -13.40 0.04 5.39
CA GLY A 97 -14.19 0.69 6.41
C GLY A 97 -15.60 1.05 5.94
N ALA A 98 -16.01 2.30 6.16
CA ALA A 98 -17.30 2.83 5.70
C ALA A 98 -17.34 3.16 4.18
N GLY A 99 -16.26 2.85 3.43
CA GLY A 99 -16.26 2.91 1.98
C GLY A 99 -15.85 4.25 1.37
N ARG A 100 -15.23 5.19 2.11
CA ARG A 100 -14.85 6.49 1.54
C ARG A 100 -13.94 6.35 0.33
N ASP A 101 -12.87 5.55 0.44
CA ASP A 101 -11.92 5.38 -0.66
C ASP A 101 -12.53 4.54 -1.79
N VAL A 102 -13.39 3.55 -1.48
CA VAL A 102 -14.19 2.80 -2.47
C VAL A 102 -15.03 3.74 -3.31
N TYR A 103 -15.77 4.66 -2.71
CA TYR A 103 -16.64 5.61 -3.45
C TYR A 103 -15.85 6.68 -4.19
N LEU A 104 -14.67 7.06 -3.71
CA LEU A 104 -13.76 7.90 -4.47
C LEU A 104 -13.25 7.18 -5.72
N LEU A 105 -12.74 5.97 -5.54
CA LEU A 105 -12.23 5.12 -6.63
C LEU A 105 -13.33 4.75 -7.63
N ALA A 106 -14.56 4.50 -7.18
CA ALA A 106 -15.71 4.23 -8.04
C ALA A 106 -15.94 5.33 -9.08
N GLN A 107 -15.81 6.59 -8.68
CA GLN A 107 -15.92 7.73 -9.60
C GLN A 107 -14.75 7.77 -10.59
N LEU A 108 -13.54 7.41 -10.15
CA LEU A 108 -12.33 7.44 -10.97
C LEU A 108 -12.25 6.29 -11.98
N VAL A 109 -12.73 5.10 -11.61
CA VAL A 109 -12.79 3.97 -12.57
C VAL A 109 -13.98 4.12 -13.53
N GLY A 110 -15.01 4.87 -13.14
CA GLY A 110 -16.19 5.14 -13.98
C GLY A 110 -17.07 3.91 -14.23
N ALA A 111 -18.06 4.05 -15.12
CA ALA A 111 -19.07 3.02 -15.42
C ALA A 111 -18.48 1.73 -16.02
N GLY A 112 -17.30 1.79 -16.63
CA GLY A 112 -16.62 0.63 -17.23
C GLY A 112 -15.74 -0.16 -16.28
N GLY A 113 -15.52 0.34 -15.04
CA GLY A 113 -14.71 -0.31 -14.01
C GLY A 113 -15.56 -0.85 -12.86
N GLU A 114 -14.92 -1.52 -11.92
CA GLU A 114 -15.54 -2.04 -10.69
C GLU A 114 -14.63 -1.77 -9.49
N VAL A 115 -15.23 -1.42 -8.34
CA VAL A 115 -14.51 -1.34 -7.07
C VAL A 115 -15.13 -2.30 -6.07
N VAL A 116 -14.29 -3.19 -5.52
CA VAL A 116 -14.68 -4.13 -4.47
C VAL A 116 -14.02 -3.70 -3.17
N GLY A 117 -14.79 -3.44 -2.12
CA GLY A 117 -14.29 -3.15 -0.78
C GLY A 117 -14.37 -4.39 0.11
N VAL A 118 -13.31 -4.68 0.86
CA VAL A 118 -13.28 -5.76 1.86
C VAL A 118 -13.01 -5.17 3.23
N ASP A 119 -13.83 -5.49 4.22
CA ASP A 119 -13.60 -5.16 5.63
C ASP A 119 -14.11 -6.27 6.56
N MET A 120 -13.49 -6.43 7.72
CA MET A 120 -13.94 -7.40 8.73
C MET A 120 -14.98 -6.82 9.68
N THR A 121 -15.15 -5.48 9.72
CA THR A 121 -15.96 -4.76 10.69
C THR A 121 -17.37 -4.56 10.14
N GLU A 122 -18.32 -5.34 10.65
CA GLU A 122 -19.72 -5.30 10.18
C GLU A 122 -20.36 -3.91 10.32
N ALA A 123 -20.08 -3.19 11.42
CA ALA A 123 -20.62 -1.86 11.66
C ALA A 123 -20.13 -0.83 10.62
N GLN A 124 -18.92 -0.97 10.09
CA GLN A 124 -18.38 -0.12 9.04
C GLN A 124 -19.04 -0.45 7.69
N LEU A 125 -19.08 -1.74 7.35
CA LEU A 125 -19.73 -2.21 6.12
C LEU A 125 -21.23 -1.87 6.07
N ALA A 126 -21.93 -1.90 7.21
CA ALA A 126 -23.32 -1.50 7.27
C ALA A 126 -23.52 -0.04 6.84
N VAL A 127 -22.62 0.87 7.21
CA VAL A 127 -22.66 2.27 6.73
C VAL A 127 -22.38 2.33 5.23
N ALA A 128 -21.34 1.62 4.76
CA ALA A 128 -21.00 1.57 3.35
C ALA A 128 -22.18 1.08 2.51
N GLU A 129 -22.78 -0.07 2.84
CA GLU A 129 -23.92 -0.67 2.12
C GLU A 129 -25.19 0.21 2.17
N THR A 130 -25.44 0.87 3.29
CA THR A 130 -26.62 1.77 3.44
C THR A 130 -26.63 2.84 2.35
N TRP A 131 -25.48 3.38 2.00
CA TRP A 131 -25.36 4.49 1.06
C TRP A 131 -24.99 4.06 -0.37
N ARG A 132 -24.88 2.76 -0.64
CA ARG A 132 -24.49 2.25 -1.98
C ARG A 132 -25.48 2.66 -3.07
N GLY A 133 -26.78 2.56 -2.81
CA GLY A 133 -27.82 2.98 -3.75
C GLY A 133 -27.78 4.49 -4.02
N TRP A 134 -27.64 5.29 -2.96
CA TRP A 134 -27.52 6.74 -3.08
C TRP A 134 -26.32 7.16 -3.93
N HIS A 135 -25.14 6.53 -3.72
CA HIS A 135 -23.95 6.80 -4.53
C HIS A 135 -24.14 6.37 -5.99
N ALA A 136 -24.81 5.25 -6.24
CA ALA A 136 -25.10 4.81 -7.60
C ALA A 136 -25.98 5.85 -8.35
N GLU A 137 -26.96 6.43 -7.68
CA GLU A 137 -27.78 7.51 -8.23
C GLU A 137 -26.96 8.79 -8.47
N GLN A 138 -26.10 9.19 -7.49
CA GLN A 138 -25.25 10.37 -7.61
C GLN A 138 -24.21 10.25 -8.75
N PHE A 139 -23.69 9.06 -8.97
CA PHE A 139 -22.66 8.82 -9.99
C PHE A 139 -23.27 8.53 -11.37
N GLY A 140 -24.51 8.02 -11.41
CA GLY A 140 -25.20 7.58 -12.62
C GLY A 140 -24.82 6.14 -13.05
N PHE A 141 -24.13 5.38 -12.17
CA PHE A 141 -23.76 3.98 -12.39
C PHE A 141 -23.55 3.25 -11.07
N ALA A 142 -23.73 1.92 -11.09
CA ALA A 142 -23.57 1.03 -9.94
C ALA A 142 -22.37 0.09 -10.18
N ASN A 143 -21.20 0.48 -9.68
CA ASN A 143 -19.93 -0.24 -9.90
C ASN A 143 -19.19 -0.58 -8.59
N VAL A 144 -19.93 -0.62 -7.46
CA VAL A 144 -19.36 -0.89 -6.13
C VAL A 144 -19.96 -2.15 -5.54
N ARG A 145 -19.12 -2.97 -4.94
CA ARG A 145 -19.47 -4.14 -4.16
C ARG A 145 -18.69 -4.17 -2.84
N PHE A 146 -19.34 -4.54 -1.75
CA PHE A 146 -18.67 -4.76 -0.47
C PHE A 146 -18.72 -6.24 -0.06
N LEU A 147 -17.63 -6.71 0.57
CA LEU A 147 -17.50 -8.06 1.08
C LEU A 147 -17.03 -8.02 2.53
N ARG A 148 -17.65 -8.84 3.37
CA ARG A 148 -17.16 -9.05 4.72
C ARG A 148 -16.08 -10.12 4.70
N GLY A 149 -14.88 -9.79 5.23
CA GLY A 149 -13.78 -10.72 5.30
C GLY A 149 -12.54 -10.16 5.95
N GLU A 150 -11.63 -11.03 6.31
CA GLU A 150 -10.32 -10.69 6.86
C GLU A 150 -9.30 -10.60 5.73
N ILE A 151 -8.45 -9.58 5.75
CA ILE A 151 -7.46 -9.34 4.68
C ILE A 151 -6.36 -10.40 4.64
N GLU A 152 -6.14 -11.13 5.73
CA GLU A 152 -5.24 -12.28 5.80
C GLU A 152 -5.84 -13.53 5.11
N GLN A 153 -7.16 -13.56 4.94
CA GLN A 153 -7.90 -14.70 4.42
C GLN A 153 -8.57 -14.42 3.06
N LEU A 154 -7.94 -13.62 2.21
CA LEU A 154 -8.47 -13.27 0.88
C LEU A 154 -8.80 -14.50 0.01
N HIS A 155 -8.18 -15.65 0.30
CA HIS A 155 -8.45 -16.91 -0.38
C HIS A 155 -9.82 -17.53 -0.03
N ALA A 156 -10.41 -17.13 1.11
CA ALA A 156 -11.72 -17.59 1.56
C ALA A 156 -12.88 -16.76 0.97
N LEU A 157 -12.56 -15.64 0.31
CA LEU A 157 -13.54 -14.78 -0.33
C LEU A 157 -13.78 -15.21 -1.77
N ASP A 158 -15.00 -14.96 -2.27
CA ASP A 158 -15.35 -15.18 -3.67
C ASP A 158 -14.72 -14.13 -4.58
N LEU A 159 -13.39 -14.20 -4.70
CA LEU A 159 -12.55 -13.34 -5.49
C LEU A 159 -11.68 -14.18 -6.43
N GLU A 160 -11.85 -13.96 -7.73
CA GLU A 160 -11.13 -14.70 -8.77
C GLU A 160 -9.65 -14.32 -8.79
N PRO A 161 -8.72 -15.30 -8.77
CA PRO A 161 -7.29 -15.03 -8.93
C PRO A 161 -6.96 -14.31 -10.23
N GLY A 162 -6.02 -13.38 -10.18
CA GLY A 162 -5.55 -12.67 -11.37
C GLY A 162 -6.58 -11.74 -12.00
N SER A 163 -7.63 -11.36 -11.26
CA SER A 163 -8.75 -10.58 -11.82
C SER A 163 -8.72 -9.09 -11.51
N PHE A 164 -7.83 -8.63 -10.64
CA PHE A 164 -7.73 -7.22 -10.28
C PHE A 164 -6.56 -6.54 -10.98
N ASP A 165 -6.83 -5.35 -11.50
CA ASP A 165 -5.82 -4.45 -12.07
C ASP A 165 -5.02 -3.75 -10.98
N LEU A 166 -5.70 -3.39 -9.91
CA LEU A 166 -5.18 -2.62 -8.80
C LEU A 166 -5.75 -3.16 -7.48
N VAL A 167 -4.89 -3.30 -6.49
CA VAL A 167 -5.29 -3.46 -5.09
C VAL A 167 -4.81 -2.23 -4.33
N VAL A 168 -5.67 -1.65 -3.51
CA VAL A 168 -5.32 -0.52 -2.63
C VAL A 168 -5.52 -0.90 -1.17
N SER A 169 -4.84 -0.18 -0.27
CA SER A 169 -5.05 -0.26 1.18
C SER A 169 -4.60 1.02 1.86
N ASN A 170 -5.31 1.43 2.90
CA ASN A 170 -5.03 2.70 3.58
C ASN A 170 -5.02 2.54 5.09
N CYS A 171 -3.83 2.44 5.71
CA CYS A 171 -3.61 2.24 7.15
C CYS A 171 -4.23 0.95 7.72
N VAL A 172 -4.22 -0.15 7.00
CA VAL A 172 -4.86 -1.40 7.41
C VAL A 172 -3.88 -2.56 7.51
N VAL A 173 -2.87 -2.62 6.63
CA VAL A 173 -1.91 -3.74 6.61
C VAL A 173 -1.18 -3.84 7.95
N ASN A 174 -0.89 -2.71 8.62
CA ASN A 174 -0.27 -2.71 9.95
C ASN A 174 -1.15 -3.32 11.05
N LEU A 175 -2.47 -3.30 10.89
CA LEU A 175 -3.41 -3.91 11.83
C LEU A 175 -3.51 -5.42 11.65
N SER A 176 -3.01 -5.96 10.56
CA SER A 176 -2.95 -7.41 10.32
C SER A 176 -1.92 -8.09 11.20
N THR A 177 -2.28 -9.26 11.73
CA THR A 177 -1.38 -10.14 12.49
C THR A 177 -0.49 -10.98 11.57
N ASP A 178 -0.92 -11.20 10.30
CA ASP A 178 -0.15 -11.93 9.28
C ASP A 178 -0.04 -11.13 7.98
N LYS A 179 0.87 -10.16 7.97
CA LYS A 179 1.14 -9.32 6.81
C LYS A 179 1.68 -10.11 5.60
N ALA A 180 2.31 -11.27 5.84
CA ALA A 180 2.79 -12.15 4.77
C ALA A 180 1.61 -12.78 4.03
N ALA A 181 0.61 -13.28 4.76
CA ALA A 181 -0.62 -13.81 4.16
C ALA A 181 -1.37 -12.73 3.36
N VAL A 182 -1.43 -11.49 3.87
CA VAL A 182 -2.02 -10.36 3.14
C VAL A 182 -1.32 -10.16 1.79
N LEU A 183 0.02 -9.98 1.78
CA LEU A 183 0.77 -9.72 0.55
C LEU A 183 0.69 -10.90 -0.44
N ALA A 184 0.73 -12.14 0.05
CA ALA A 184 0.55 -13.33 -0.78
C ALA A 184 -0.85 -13.41 -1.39
N GLY A 185 -1.89 -13.08 -0.60
CA GLY A 185 -3.27 -12.99 -1.07
C GLY A 185 -3.45 -11.92 -2.14
N VAL A 186 -2.88 -10.74 -1.93
CA VAL A 186 -2.87 -9.64 -2.90
C VAL A 186 -2.21 -10.08 -4.21
N ARG A 187 -1.00 -10.68 -4.13
CA ARG A 187 -0.29 -11.13 -5.33
C ARG A 187 -1.09 -12.15 -6.12
N ARG A 188 -1.80 -13.06 -5.44
CA ARG A 188 -2.68 -14.03 -6.10
C ARG A 188 -3.84 -13.37 -6.84
N LEU A 189 -4.40 -12.28 -6.30
CA LEU A 189 -5.56 -11.60 -6.86
C LEU A 189 -5.20 -10.63 -7.98
N LEU A 190 -3.98 -10.07 -7.98
CA LEU A 190 -3.50 -9.19 -9.03
C LEU A 190 -3.24 -9.95 -10.32
N ARG A 191 -3.71 -9.41 -11.45
CA ARG A 191 -3.29 -9.88 -12.78
C ARG A 191 -1.80 -9.62 -13.03
N PRO A 192 -1.16 -10.27 -14.01
CA PRO A 192 0.16 -9.85 -14.47
C PRO A 192 0.15 -8.37 -14.86
N GLY A 193 1.16 -7.62 -14.42
CA GLY A 193 1.22 -6.16 -14.60
C GLY A 193 0.30 -5.35 -13.68
N GLY A 194 -0.49 -6.01 -12.84
CA GLY A 194 -1.31 -5.35 -11.81
C GLY A 194 -0.47 -4.79 -10.67
N GLU A 195 -1.05 -3.91 -9.89
CA GLU A 195 -0.34 -3.13 -8.87
C GLU A 195 -1.03 -3.21 -7.50
N LEU A 196 -0.23 -3.38 -6.42
CA LEU A 196 -0.62 -2.98 -5.07
C LEU A 196 -0.13 -1.57 -4.82
N TYR A 197 -1.04 -0.65 -4.54
CA TYR A 197 -0.75 0.74 -4.19
C TYR A 197 -1.35 1.06 -2.83
N PHE A 198 -0.52 1.25 -1.81
CA PHE A 198 -1.03 1.37 -0.46
C PHE A 198 -0.23 2.35 0.39
N SER A 199 -0.91 2.96 1.35
CA SER A 199 -0.33 3.85 2.35
C SER A 199 -0.45 3.22 3.74
N ASP A 200 0.65 3.26 4.49
CA ASP A 200 0.65 2.76 5.86
C ASP A 200 1.72 3.48 6.71
N VAL A 201 1.75 3.18 8.01
CA VAL A 201 2.72 3.72 8.96
C VAL A 201 3.96 2.82 9.04
N TYR A 202 5.14 3.43 8.97
CA TYR A 202 6.43 2.76 9.11
C TYR A 202 7.24 3.39 10.24
N CYS A 203 8.19 2.64 10.79
CA CYS A 203 9.09 3.11 11.83
C CYS A 203 10.55 3.14 11.33
N ASP A 204 11.34 4.08 11.86
CA ASP A 204 12.78 4.18 11.57
C ASP A 204 13.60 3.01 12.12
N ARG A 205 13.02 2.24 13.03
CA ARG A 205 13.59 1.03 13.66
C ARG A 205 12.47 0.07 14.09
N ARG A 206 12.81 -1.13 14.53
CA ARG A 206 11.82 -2.08 15.03
C ARG A 206 11.17 -1.58 16.30
N VAL A 207 9.84 -1.59 16.33
CA VAL A 207 9.05 -1.27 17.52
C VAL A 207 9.39 -2.30 18.61
N PRO A 208 9.77 -1.89 19.82
CA PRO A 208 10.07 -2.79 20.94
C PRO A 208 8.89 -3.69 21.33
N GLU A 209 9.18 -4.92 21.71
CA GLU A 209 8.16 -5.93 22.04
C GLU A 209 7.08 -5.45 23.03
N PRO A 210 7.41 -4.75 24.14
CA PRO A 210 6.38 -4.27 25.07
C PRO A 210 5.37 -3.30 24.43
N LEU A 211 5.77 -2.56 23.39
CA LEU A 211 4.88 -1.61 22.70
C LEU A 211 4.02 -2.27 21.61
N ARG A 212 4.41 -3.45 21.12
CA ARG A 212 3.67 -4.15 20.06
C ARG A 212 2.29 -4.61 20.49
N HIS A 213 2.11 -4.85 21.79
CA HIS A 213 0.86 -5.34 22.36
C HIS A 213 0.04 -4.25 23.04
N ASP A 214 0.50 -3.00 22.95
CA ASP A 214 -0.23 -1.87 23.47
C ASP A 214 -1.51 -1.61 22.70
N PRO A 215 -2.70 -1.69 23.29
CA PRO A 215 -3.96 -1.63 22.58
C PRO A 215 -4.24 -0.25 21.94
N VAL A 216 -3.78 0.84 22.58
CA VAL A 216 -3.97 2.20 22.05
C VAL A 216 -3.03 2.44 20.89
N LEU A 217 -1.72 2.17 21.07
CA LEU A 217 -0.74 2.30 19.99
C LEU A 217 -1.07 1.39 18.80
N TYR A 218 -1.71 0.22 19.07
CA TYR A 218 -2.12 -0.69 18.02
C TYR A 218 -3.28 -0.12 17.21
N GLY A 219 -4.31 0.39 17.85
CA GLY A 219 -5.44 1.05 17.19
C GLY A 219 -5.04 2.30 16.39
N GLU A 220 -3.98 3.01 16.84
CA GLU A 220 -3.40 4.16 16.16
C GLU A 220 -2.36 3.77 15.06
N CYS A 221 -2.29 2.51 14.65
CA CYS A 221 -1.37 1.95 13.64
C CYS A 221 0.14 2.07 14.00
N LEU A 222 0.50 2.44 15.23
CA LEU A 222 1.90 2.64 15.64
C LEU A 222 2.57 1.33 16.09
N SER A 223 1.88 0.49 16.88
CA SER A 223 2.44 -0.78 17.35
C SER A 223 2.68 -1.80 16.25
N GLY A 224 1.80 -1.82 15.25
CA GLY A 224 1.93 -2.68 14.07
C GLY A 224 2.88 -2.16 12.99
N ALA A 225 3.39 -0.92 13.14
CA ALA A 225 4.27 -0.31 12.16
C ALA A 225 5.54 -1.11 11.97
N LEU A 226 5.81 -1.53 10.74
CA LEU A 226 7.04 -2.23 10.41
C LEU A 226 8.23 -1.26 10.37
N TYR A 227 9.39 -1.75 10.78
CA TYR A 227 10.65 -1.15 10.36
C TYR A 227 10.71 -1.20 8.83
N TRP A 228 11.00 -0.08 8.17
CA TRP A 228 10.93 0.02 6.72
C TRP A 228 11.70 -1.08 5.97
N ASN A 229 12.88 -1.49 6.46
CA ASN A 229 13.68 -2.54 5.81
C ASN A 229 13.11 -3.96 6.04
N ASP A 230 12.40 -4.18 7.16
CA ASP A 230 11.68 -5.43 7.38
C ASP A 230 10.47 -5.53 6.43
N PHE A 231 9.82 -4.40 6.14
CA PHE A 231 8.78 -4.34 5.11
C PHE A 231 9.33 -4.69 3.72
N LEU A 232 10.44 -4.08 3.28
CA LEU A 232 11.04 -4.38 1.98
C LEU A 232 11.39 -5.87 1.84
N ARG A 233 11.95 -6.47 2.89
CA ARG A 233 12.23 -7.91 2.92
C ARG A 233 10.96 -8.76 2.84
N LEU A 234 9.92 -8.36 3.55
CA LEU A 234 8.63 -9.04 3.54
C LEU A 234 8.02 -8.99 2.14
N ALA A 235 7.96 -7.82 1.51
CA ALA A 235 7.42 -7.63 0.18
C ALA A 235 8.14 -8.50 -0.86
N ARG A 236 9.48 -8.51 -0.84
CA ARG A 236 10.29 -9.37 -1.73
C ARG A 236 10.01 -10.85 -1.53
N ARG A 237 9.95 -11.32 -0.27
CA ARG A 237 9.59 -12.72 0.04
C ARG A 237 8.18 -13.09 -0.41
N SER A 238 7.27 -12.12 -0.48
CA SER A 238 5.92 -12.32 -0.98
C SER A 238 5.82 -12.21 -2.51
N GLY A 239 6.97 -12.07 -3.20
CA GLY A 239 7.06 -12.07 -4.66
C GLY A 239 6.93 -10.68 -5.32
N PHE A 240 7.02 -9.61 -4.54
CA PHE A 240 7.15 -8.25 -5.06
C PHE A 240 8.62 -7.83 -5.01
N ALA A 241 9.38 -8.08 -6.08
CA ALA A 241 10.84 -7.95 -6.10
C ALA A 241 11.32 -6.52 -5.81
N ASP A 242 10.62 -5.51 -6.31
CA ASP A 242 11.04 -4.10 -6.24
C ASP A 242 9.92 -3.17 -5.73
N PRO A 243 9.71 -3.08 -4.39
CA PRO A 243 8.78 -2.12 -3.79
C PRO A 243 9.26 -0.67 -3.98
N ARG A 244 8.43 0.18 -4.59
CA ARG A 244 8.76 1.59 -4.86
C ARG A 244 8.08 2.53 -3.87
N LEU A 245 8.86 3.37 -3.19
CA LEU A 245 8.36 4.43 -2.32
C LEU A 245 7.85 5.58 -3.19
N VAL A 246 6.56 5.88 -3.12
CA VAL A 246 5.94 6.99 -3.87
C VAL A 246 6.08 8.29 -3.10
N SER A 247 5.68 8.30 -1.84
CA SER A 247 5.76 9.47 -0.97
C SER A 247 5.88 9.05 0.49
N ASP A 248 6.43 9.93 1.31
CA ASP A 248 6.50 9.75 2.75
C ASP A 248 6.39 11.11 3.47
N ARG A 249 5.89 11.07 4.69
CA ARG A 249 5.89 12.22 5.60
C ARG A 249 6.14 11.76 7.04
N PRO A 250 6.86 12.53 7.85
CA PRO A 250 6.97 12.26 9.28
C PRO A 250 5.59 12.33 9.96
N LEU A 251 5.37 11.45 10.94
CA LEU A 251 4.20 11.48 11.81
C LEU A 251 4.61 12.01 13.19
N ALA A 252 3.92 13.04 13.65
CA ALA A 252 4.07 13.52 15.02
C ALA A 252 3.13 12.73 15.95
N VAL A 253 3.68 12.16 17.02
CA VAL A 253 2.92 11.64 18.15
C VAL A 253 2.65 12.82 19.07
N THR A 254 1.48 13.45 18.92
CA THR A 254 1.14 14.71 19.61
C THR A 254 0.58 14.51 21.01
N ASP A 255 0.03 13.35 21.31
CA ASP A 255 -0.42 12.98 22.64
C ASP A 255 0.80 12.79 23.58
N PRO A 256 0.92 13.54 24.71
CA PRO A 256 2.11 13.49 25.57
C PRO A 256 2.34 12.12 26.22
N GLU A 257 1.28 11.36 26.53
CA GLU A 257 1.38 10.02 27.11
C GLU A 257 1.94 9.04 26.07
N LEU A 258 1.40 9.07 24.85
CA LEU A 258 1.88 8.23 23.76
C LEU A 258 3.30 8.61 23.35
N ALA A 259 3.64 9.90 23.32
CA ALA A 259 4.99 10.38 23.03
C ALA A 259 6.01 9.88 24.08
N ALA A 260 5.66 9.94 25.37
CA ALA A 260 6.51 9.41 26.43
C ALA A 260 6.74 7.89 26.30
N ARG A 261 5.74 7.14 25.86
CA ARG A 261 5.82 5.67 25.65
C ARG A 261 6.62 5.30 24.41
N THR A 262 6.45 6.02 23.32
CA THR A 262 7.18 5.78 22.05
C THR A 262 8.61 6.28 22.07
N GLY A 263 8.93 7.27 22.92
CA GLY A 263 10.28 7.77 23.16
C GLY A 263 10.97 8.26 21.89
N ALA A 264 12.10 7.62 21.55
CA ALA A 264 12.93 8.00 20.41
C ALA A 264 12.50 7.34 19.07
N LEU A 265 11.39 6.59 19.04
CA LEU A 265 10.85 6.04 17.79
C LEU A 265 10.35 7.16 16.88
N ARG A 266 10.67 7.07 15.59
CA ARG A 266 10.16 8.00 14.58
C ARG A 266 9.29 7.24 13.62
N PHE A 267 8.07 7.73 13.45
CA PHE A 267 7.08 7.15 12.56
C PHE A 267 6.92 7.99 11.31
N PHE A 268 6.55 7.33 10.23
CA PHE A 268 6.34 7.94 8.92
C PHE A 268 5.09 7.33 8.29
N SER A 269 4.22 8.16 7.76
CA SER A 269 3.22 7.70 6.79
C SER A 269 3.92 7.60 5.44
N ALA A 270 3.86 6.45 4.79
CA ALA A 270 4.50 6.25 3.51
C ALA A 270 3.59 5.46 2.55
N THR A 271 3.58 5.89 1.30
CA THR A 271 2.86 5.24 0.21
C THR A 271 3.85 4.48 -0.65
N TYR A 272 3.55 3.21 -0.88
CA TYR A 272 4.33 2.33 -1.74
C TYR A 272 3.50 1.82 -2.92
N ARG A 273 4.20 1.51 -4.01
CA ARG A 273 3.68 0.77 -5.16
C ARG A 273 4.49 -0.49 -5.40
N LEU A 274 3.81 -1.62 -5.61
CA LEU A 274 4.38 -2.93 -5.82
C LEU A 274 3.70 -3.58 -7.03
N PHE A 275 4.48 -3.98 -8.03
CA PHE A 275 3.94 -4.55 -9.26
C PHE A 275 3.99 -6.08 -9.27
N ASN A 276 2.93 -6.72 -9.75
CA ASN A 276 2.88 -8.14 -10.02
C ASN A 276 3.50 -8.43 -11.40
N ILE A 277 4.83 -8.27 -11.51
CA ILE A 277 5.62 -8.53 -12.71
C ILE A 277 6.71 -9.54 -12.33
N GLU A 278 6.73 -10.69 -12.97
CA GLU A 278 7.65 -11.78 -12.65
C GLU A 278 9.10 -11.46 -13.04
N ALA A 279 9.29 -10.70 -14.11
CA ALA A 279 10.59 -10.36 -14.67
C ALA A 279 11.36 -9.26 -13.90
N LEU A 280 10.80 -8.73 -12.78
CA LEU A 280 11.51 -7.76 -11.96
C LEU A 280 12.67 -8.41 -11.21
N GLU A 281 13.81 -7.71 -11.18
CA GLU A 281 15.04 -8.14 -10.52
C GLU A 281 15.16 -7.51 -9.12
N ASP A 282 15.94 -8.14 -8.24
CA ASP A 282 16.15 -7.68 -6.86
C ASP A 282 16.95 -6.37 -6.78
N ALA A 283 17.71 -6.05 -7.85
CA ALA A 283 18.51 -4.85 -7.99
C ALA A 283 18.10 -4.05 -9.24
N CYS A 284 18.50 -2.78 -9.27
CA CYS A 284 18.30 -1.94 -10.45
C CYS A 284 19.40 -2.23 -11.47
N GLU A 285 19.16 -3.13 -12.40
CA GLU A 285 20.10 -3.51 -13.45
C GLU A 285 19.99 -2.57 -14.65
N ASP A 286 21.15 -2.26 -15.26
CA ASP A 286 21.29 -1.41 -16.44
C ASP A 286 21.33 -2.27 -17.71
N HIS A 287 20.31 -2.16 -18.55
CA HIS A 287 20.27 -2.79 -19.88
C HIS A 287 20.34 -1.75 -21.01
N GLY A 288 20.67 -0.49 -20.68
CA GLY A 288 20.74 0.61 -21.64
C GLY A 288 19.38 1.12 -22.08
N GLN A 289 18.36 0.97 -21.25
CA GLN A 289 16.98 1.34 -21.57
C GLN A 289 16.68 2.80 -21.23
N ALA A 290 15.72 3.37 -21.94
CA ALA A 290 15.16 4.68 -21.66
C ALA A 290 13.67 4.72 -22.00
N VAL A 291 12.97 5.70 -21.44
CA VAL A 291 11.56 5.97 -21.70
C VAL A 291 11.35 7.45 -22.01
N ALA A 292 10.31 7.78 -22.80
CA ALA A 292 9.83 9.14 -22.95
C ALA A 292 8.35 9.21 -22.60
N TYR A 293 7.99 10.05 -21.65
CA TYR A 293 6.60 10.28 -21.28
C TYR A 293 5.90 11.12 -22.32
N ARG A 294 4.67 10.72 -22.71
CA ARG A 294 3.88 11.38 -23.77
C ARG A 294 3.00 12.53 -23.30
N GLY A 295 2.93 12.81 -21.99
CA GLY A 295 2.04 13.83 -21.41
C GLY A 295 0.54 13.49 -21.48
N THR A 296 0.18 12.23 -21.63
CA THR A 296 -1.20 11.80 -21.91
C THR A 296 -1.95 11.27 -20.68
N VAL A 297 -1.33 11.24 -19.50
CA VAL A 297 -2.02 10.91 -18.24
C VAL A 297 -2.85 12.12 -17.80
N PRO A 298 -4.18 11.97 -17.57
CA PRO A 298 -5.02 13.05 -17.11
C PRO A 298 -4.49 13.71 -15.82
N GLY A 299 -4.36 15.03 -15.84
CA GLY A 299 -3.84 15.80 -14.70
C GLY A 299 -2.31 15.84 -14.58
N ALA A 300 -1.57 15.18 -15.49
CA ALA A 300 -0.11 15.12 -15.50
C ALA A 300 0.48 15.47 -16.89
N ALA A 301 -0.08 16.49 -17.56
CA ALA A 301 0.30 16.82 -18.93
C ALA A 301 1.76 17.29 -19.08
N GLU A 302 2.34 17.91 -18.06
CA GLU A 302 3.71 18.43 -18.12
C GLU A 302 4.73 17.40 -17.63
N ALA A 303 4.39 16.65 -16.57
CA ALA A 303 5.26 15.63 -15.98
C ALA A 303 4.44 14.59 -15.24
N LEU A 304 4.94 13.34 -15.17
CA LEU A 304 4.39 12.26 -14.38
C LEU A 304 5.35 11.91 -13.24
N VAL A 305 4.89 12.06 -12.00
CA VAL A 305 5.59 11.57 -10.81
C VAL A 305 5.21 10.10 -10.63
N PHE A 306 6.16 9.20 -10.90
CA PHE A 306 5.95 7.76 -10.80
C PHE A 306 6.21 7.26 -9.38
N ASP A 307 7.33 7.66 -8.79
CA ASP A 307 7.71 7.40 -7.41
C ASP A 307 8.57 8.56 -6.86
N LYS A 308 9.07 8.45 -5.64
CA LYS A 308 9.86 9.50 -4.97
C LYS A 308 11.11 9.91 -5.76
N HIS A 309 11.63 9.02 -6.60
CA HIS A 309 12.89 9.21 -7.33
C HIS A 309 12.70 9.37 -8.86
N HIS A 310 11.52 9.05 -9.37
CA HIS A 310 11.23 9.11 -10.81
C HIS A 310 10.13 10.11 -11.12
N CYS A 311 10.51 11.18 -11.80
CA CYS A 311 9.63 12.17 -12.40
C CYS A 311 9.95 12.25 -13.89
N PHE A 312 8.98 12.03 -14.75
CA PHE A 312 9.15 11.99 -16.21
C PHE A 312 8.54 13.23 -16.83
N ASP A 313 9.38 14.16 -17.28
CA ASP A 313 8.94 15.33 -18.05
C ASP A 313 8.43 14.90 -19.43
N THR A 314 7.36 15.53 -19.89
CA THR A 314 6.76 15.24 -21.20
C THR A 314 7.75 15.45 -22.36
N GLY A 315 7.89 14.44 -23.20
CA GLY A 315 8.74 14.46 -24.39
C GLY A 315 10.24 14.31 -24.12
N ARG A 316 10.67 14.24 -22.85
CA ARG A 316 12.08 14.03 -22.49
C ARG A 316 12.40 12.54 -22.44
N ILE A 317 13.46 12.14 -23.16
CA ILE A 317 14.02 10.79 -23.05
C ILE A 317 14.80 10.70 -21.74
N THR A 318 14.38 9.77 -20.87
CA THR A 318 14.97 9.56 -19.54
C THR A 318 15.53 8.13 -19.46
N PRO A 319 16.83 7.94 -19.21
CA PRO A 319 17.40 6.62 -18.93
C PRO A 319 16.76 6.02 -17.66
N VAL A 320 16.48 4.72 -17.68
CA VAL A 320 15.87 4.01 -16.56
C VAL A 320 16.46 2.62 -16.43
N CYS A 321 16.44 2.06 -15.20
CA CYS A 321 16.80 0.66 -14.98
C CYS A 321 15.78 -0.30 -15.59
N GLY A 322 16.15 -1.57 -15.75
CA GLY A 322 15.31 -2.62 -16.28
C GLY A 322 13.96 -2.74 -15.56
N ASN A 323 13.97 -2.66 -14.24
CA ASN A 323 12.75 -2.71 -13.44
C ASN A 323 11.78 -1.56 -13.73
N THR A 324 12.26 -0.32 -13.77
CA THR A 324 11.42 0.84 -14.09
C THR A 324 10.84 0.72 -15.50
N TRP A 325 11.64 0.28 -16.47
CA TRP A 325 11.19 0.06 -17.83
C TRP A 325 10.07 -0.99 -17.91
N LEU A 326 10.22 -2.12 -17.19
CA LEU A 326 9.20 -3.17 -17.10
C LEU A 326 7.94 -2.69 -16.39
N MET A 327 8.07 -2.00 -15.25
CA MET A 327 6.91 -1.46 -14.50
C MET A 327 6.06 -0.52 -15.36
N LEU A 328 6.70 0.33 -16.18
CA LEU A 328 5.98 1.21 -17.09
C LEU A 328 5.38 0.44 -18.28
N ARG A 329 6.12 -0.53 -18.86
CA ARG A 329 5.71 -1.24 -20.08
C ARG A 329 4.64 -2.30 -19.85
N GLU A 330 4.69 -3.01 -18.73
CA GLU A 330 3.80 -4.13 -18.46
C GLU A 330 2.59 -3.75 -17.60
N SER A 331 2.47 -2.48 -17.21
CA SER A 331 1.34 -1.98 -16.42
C SER A 331 0.36 -1.17 -17.26
N ARG A 332 -0.67 -0.63 -16.59
CA ARG A 332 -1.64 0.29 -17.18
C ARG A 332 -1.03 1.57 -17.76
N LEU A 333 0.22 1.87 -17.42
CA LEU A 333 0.92 3.06 -17.89
C LEU A 333 1.55 2.90 -19.29
N ALA A 334 1.59 1.70 -19.85
CA ALA A 334 2.28 1.39 -21.11
C ALA A 334 1.91 2.31 -22.27
N GLY A 335 0.63 2.66 -22.42
CA GLY A 335 0.14 3.53 -23.49
C GLY A 335 0.59 4.99 -23.40
N HIS A 336 1.20 5.39 -22.28
CA HIS A 336 1.59 6.78 -22.01
C HIS A 336 3.09 7.04 -22.20
N PHE A 337 3.85 6.03 -22.62
CA PHE A 337 5.29 6.11 -22.79
C PHE A 337 5.73 5.59 -24.16
N ASP A 338 6.81 6.14 -24.68
CA ASP A 338 7.64 5.56 -25.73
C ASP A 338 8.80 4.83 -25.05
N PHE A 339 9.10 3.60 -25.51
CA PHE A 339 10.11 2.73 -24.93
C PHE A 339 11.31 2.59 -25.88
N HIS A 340 12.51 2.74 -25.32
CA HIS A 340 13.77 2.61 -26.05
C HIS A 340 14.64 1.54 -25.38
N GLY A 341 15.38 0.77 -26.21
CA GLY A 341 16.22 -0.33 -25.73
C GLY A 341 15.46 -1.62 -25.51
N ASP A 342 16.21 -2.64 -25.16
CA ASP A 342 15.74 -4.00 -24.90
C ASP A 342 16.63 -4.66 -23.83
N PHE A 343 16.48 -5.97 -23.58
CA PHE A 343 17.29 -6.73 -22.63
C PHE A 343 18.44 -7.50 -23.29
N SER A 344 18.84 -7.15 -24.51
CA SER A 344 19.90 -7.85 -25.26
C SER A 344 21.32 -7.62 -24.72
N ARG A 345 21.50 -6.56 -23.93
CA ARG A 345 22.78 -6.19 -23.29
C ARG A 345 22.57 -5.91 -21.81
N HIS A 346 23.62 -6.19 -21.04
CA HIS A 346 23.66 -5.89 -19.62
C HIS A 346 24.94 -5.12 -19.29
N PHE A 347 24.82 -4.00 -18.58
CA PHE A 347 25.91 -3.08 -18.26
C PHE A 347 26.27 -3.07 -16.76
N GLY A 348 25.66 -3.95 -15.97
CA GLY A 348 25.80 -4.02 -14.52
C GLY A 348 24.72 -3.21 -13.81
N LEU A 349 25.00 -2.79 -12.60
CA LEU A 349 24.03 -1.98 -11.82
C LEU A 349 23.81 -0.60 -12.44
N PHE A 350 22.56 -0.17 -12.47
CA PHE A 350 22.22 1.17 -12.94
C PHE A 350 22.86 2.25 -12.04
N PRO A 351 23.56 3.24 -12.61
CA PRO A 351 24.29 4.24 -11.82
C PRO A 351 23.40 5.02 -10.85
N GLY A 352 23.83 5.09 -9.60
CA GLY A 352 23.13 5.86 -8.57
C GLY A 352 21.99 5.11 -7.85
N CYS A 353 21.69 3.89 -8.24
CA CYS A 353 20.70 3.06 -7.54
C CYS A 353 21.23 2.56 -6.19
N GLY A 354 20.36 2.55 -5.15
CA GLY A 354 20.62 1.88 -3.88
C GLY A 354 21.37 2.70 -2.80
N GLY A 355 21.58 3.99 -3.01
CA GLY A 355 22.37 4.83 -2.08
C GLY A 355 21.60 5.68 -1.07
N SER A 356 20.29 5.81 -1.16
CA SER A 356 19.52 6.71 -0.30
C SER A 356 18.69 5.97 0.76
N LEU A 357 18.64 6.53 1.97
CA LEU A 357 17.67 6.09 2.98
C LEU A 357 16.26 6.48 2.53
N PRO A 358 15.25 5.58 2.62
CA PRO A 358 13.91 5.86 2.09
C PRO A 358 13.25 7.08 2.72
N PHE A 359 13.47 7.34 4.00
CA PHE A 359 12.89 8.47 4.75
C PHE A 359 13.85 9.64 4.96
N SER A 360 14.86 9.79 4.13
CA SER A 360 15.65 11.00 4.14
C SER A 360 14.81 12.18 3.60
N PRO A 361 15.01 13.42 4.07
CA PRO A 361 14.36 14.59 3.48
C PRO A 361 14.58 14.55 1.96
N ALA A 362 13.51 14.61 1.19
CA ALA A 362 13.65 14.81 -0.24
C ALA A 362 14.51 16.04 -0.45
N ALA A 363 15.56 15.96 -1.25
CA ALA A 363 16.13 17.14 -1.83
C ALA A 363 14.96 17.87 -2.50
N GLY A 364 14.67 19.11 -2.03
CA GLY A 364 13.57 19.89 -2.58
C GLY A 364 13.64 19.95 -4.09
N PRO A 365 12.56 20.33 -4.80
CA PRO A 365 12.54 20.35 -6.24
C PRO A 365 13.81 21.03 -6.73
N ALA A 366 14.60 20.31 -7.52
CA ALA A 366 15.89 20.79 -7.99
C ALA A 366 15.67 22.08 -8.76
N ALA A 367 16.13 23.18 -8.19
CA ALA A 367 16.22 24.47 -8.88
C ALA A 367 17.31 24.33 -9.95
N GLY A 368 16.91 24.19 -11.22
CA GLY A 368 17.78 24.27 -12.38
C GLY A 368 18.54 22.99 -12.74
N PRO A 369 19.07 22.92 -13.96
CA PRO A 369 19.74 21.74 -14.45
C PRO A 369 21.09 21.57 -13.74
N ALA A 370 21.10 20.74 -12.72
CA ALA A 370 22.32 20.24 -12.11
C ALA A 370 22.71 18.93 -12.76
N ALA A 371 23.95 18.85 -13.08
CA ALA A 371 24.64 17.75 -13.76
C ALA A 371 24.21 16.34 -13.31
N ALA A 372 24.27 15.43 -14.26
CA ALA A 372 24.16 14.00 -14.14
C ALA A 372 24.62 13.44 -12.79
N GLY A 373 23.71 12.72 -12.07
CA GLY A 373 24.15 11.91 -10.97
C GLY A 373 23.22 11.79 -9.76
N SER A 374 21.91 11.98 -9.86
CA SER A 374 21.01 11.55 -8.78
C SER A 374 20.23 10.34 -9.23
N GLY A 375 20.66 9.22 -8.63
CA GLY A 375 20.22 7.90 -8.99
C GLY A 375 18.77 7.58 -8.72
N CYS A 376 18.31 6.69 -9.52
CA CYS A 376 17.12 5.87 -9.34
C CYS A 376 17.31 4.90 -8.18
N CYS A 377 16.39 4.74 -7.32
CA CYS A 377 16.03 3.74 -6.30
C CYS A 377 15.81 4.34 -4.95
#